data_655074567656403abeb468e0a1159ff6
#
_entry.id   655074567656403abeb468e0a1159ff6
#
_cell.length_a   1.000
_cell.length_b   1.000
_cell.length_c   1.000
_cell.angle_alpha   90.00
_cell.angle_beta   90.00
_cell.angle_gamma   90.00
#
_symmetry.space_group_name_H-M   'P 1'
#
loop_
_entity.id
_entity.type
_entity.pdbx_description
1 polymer ?
#
loop_
_entity_poly.entity_id
_entity_poly.type
_entity_poly.pdbx_seq_one_letter_code
_entity_poly.pdbx_strand_id
1 'polypeptide(L)'
;EMCIRDRGITAKFDDDYRNPKVTMALNFAKAGYIAVAVDNPAAGEAADLERYVRGRNYNYDLFSRFLLEMGWSYLGYTAYLDMQVLEWMKSRPYIRKDRIVVSGFSLGTEPLMVLGVLDPSIYAFVYNDFLCQTQERALVMTAPDKNGTRIFPNSIRHLIPNFWRKFNFPDIVASLAPRPVILTEGGLDRDFNIIRKAYEISGYPSNVEMYHYPKFADPQKRKKIDKLPEGLSRDEYFNRVNVDAPDHYFKSELVIPWLKKHLKE
;
A
#
# COMPACT_ATOMS: atom_id res chain seq x y z
N GLU A 1 1.73 13.02 -12.79
CA GLU A 1 1.49 11.73 -13.47
C GLU A 1 1.68 10.60 -12.48
N MET A 2 0.89 9.55 -12.58
CA MET A 2 0.77 8.57 -11.50
C MET A 2 0.84 7.15 -12.03
N CYS A 3 1.66 6.33 -11.37
CA CYS A 3 1.61 4.88 -11.49
C CYS A 3 0.76 4.34 -10.34
N ILE A 4 -0.23 3.53 -10.65
CA ILE A 4 -1.25 3.06 -9.70
C ILE A 4 -1.23 1.55 -9.70
N ARG A 5 -1.12 0.96 -8.50
CA ARG A 5 -1.45 -0.45 -8.29
C ARG A 5 -2.74 -0.55 -7.49
N ASP A 6 -3.73 -1.03 -8.16
CA ASP A 6 -5.03 -1.37 -7.60
C ASP A 6 -5.41 -2.77 -8.10
N ARG A 7 -6.59 -3.23 -7.76
CA ARG A 7 -7.25 -4.37 -8.38
C ARG A 7 -7.45 -4.19 -9.90
N GLY A 8 -6.70 -3.27 -10.47
CA GLY A 8 -6.48 -3.04 -11.88
C GLY A 8 -7.73 -2.85 -12.72
N ILE A 9 -7.55 -3.24 -13.93
CA ILE A 9 -8.51 -3.19 -15.03
C ILE A 9 -9.76 -4.08 -14.78
N THR A 10 -9.76 -4.96 -13.79
CA THR A 10 -10.95 -5.76 -13.45
C THR A 10 -12.15 -4.91 -13.05
N ALA A 11 -11.92 -3.70 -12.57
CA ALA A 11 -12.99 -2.71 -12.41
C ALA A 11 -13.61 -2.25 -13.75
N LYS A 12 -13.02 -2.60 -14.91
CA LYS A 12 -13.62 -2.33 -16.21
C LYS A 12 -14.88 -3.17 -16.50
N PHE A 13 -14.98 -4.34 -15.89
CA PHE A 13 -16.01 -5.32 -16.24
C PHE A 13 -17.10 -5.45 -15.19
N ASP A 14 -16.90 -4.83 -14.02
CA ASP A 14 -17.91 -4.78 -12.98
C ASP A 14 -18.56 -3.39 -12.94
N ASP A 15 -19.82 -3.31 -12.56
CA ASP A 15 -20.55 -2.06 -12.33
C ASP A 15 -19.86 -1.14 -11.31
N ASP A 16 -18.85 -1.66 -10.63
CA ASP A 16 -17.98 -0.96 -9.69
C ASP A 16 -17.16 0.19 -10.32
N TYR A 17 -16.98 0.24 -11.64
CA TYR A 17 -16.30 1.36 -12.29
C TYR A 17 -16.96 2.72 -12.06
N ARG A 18 -18.23 2.72 -11.65
CA ARG A 18 -19.01 3.91 -11.28
C ARG A 18 -18.80 4.32 -9.81
N ASN A 19 -18.26 3.43 -9.00
CA ASN A 19 -18.04 3.70 -7.59
C ASN A 19 -16.68 4.41 -7.39
N PRO A 20 -16.67 5.70 -7.02
CA PRO A 20 -15.44 6.46 -6.82
C PRO A 20 -14.54 5.89 -5.71
N LYS A 21 -15.09 5.08 -4.81
CA LYS A 21 -14.33 4.44 -3.72
C LYS A 21 -13.39 3.33 -4.20
N VAL A 22 -13.61 2.77 -5.39
CA VAL A 22 -12.81 1.66 -5.91
C VAL A 22 -12.10 1.97 -7.23
N THR A 23 -12.37 3.12 -7.84
CA THR A 23 -11.83 3.50 -9.16
C THR A 23 -10.70 4.54 -9.03
N MET A 24 -9.61 4.16 -8.40
CA MET A 24 -8.48 5.06 -8.10
C MET A 24 -7.94 5.75 -9.35
N ALA A 25 -7.56 5.00 -10.39
CA ALA A 25 -7.03 5.56 -11.63
C ALA A 25 -8.00 6.55 -12.31
N LEU A 26 -9.29 6.22 -12.33
CA LEU A 26 -10.30 7.10 -12.90
C LEU A 26 -10.45 8.40 -12.13
N ASN A 27 -10.35 8.36 -10.79
CA ASN A 27 -10.38 9.55 -9.96
C ASN A 27 -9.22 10.49 -10.28
N PHE A 28 -8.02 9.95 -10.51
CA PHE A 28 -6.87 10.76 -10.92
C PHE A 28 -7.04 11.33 -12.32
N ALA A 29 -7.51 10.53 -13.28
CA ALA A 29 -7.76 11.00 -14.64
C ALA A 29 -8.82 12.13 -14.64
N LYS A 30 -9.91 11.99 -13.88
CA LYS A 30 -10.92 13.05 -13.71
C LYS A 30 -10.36 14.32 -13.04
N ALA A 31 -9.33 14.18 -12.23
CA ALA A 31 -8.64 15.31 -11.61
C ALA A 31 -7.61 16.00 -12.53
N GLY A 32 -7.43 15.51 -13.76
CA GLY A 32 -6.55 16.09 -14.78
C GLY A 32 -5.15 15.48 -14.84
N TYR A 33 -4.91 14.35 -14.16
CA TYR A 33 -3.62 13.65 -14.22
C TYR A 33 -3.62 12.56 -15.29
N ILE A 34 -2.45 12.28 -15.85
CA ILE A 34 -2.23 11.05 -16.62
C ILE A 34 -2.09 9.91 -15.60
N ALA A 35 -3.01 8.96 -15.66
CA ALA A 35 -3.01 7.82 -14.76
C ALA A 35 -2.66 6.54 -15.51
N VAL A 36 -1.66 5.81 -15.00
CA VAL A 36 -1.25 4.50 -15.51
C VAL A 36 -1.57 3.47 -14.43
N ALA A 37 -2.43 2.52 -14.75
CA ALA A 37 -2.80 1.43 -13.87
C ALA A 37 -2.18 0.13 -14.37
N VAL A 38 -1.62 -0.65 -13.45
CA VAL A 38 -0.95 -1.93 -13.74
C VAL A 38 -1.57 -3.00 -12.85
N ASP A 39 -1.92 -4.14 -13.43
CA ASP A 39 -2.39 -5.27 -12.67
C ASP A 39 -1.25 -5.89 -11.83
N ASN A 40 -1.61 -6.35 -10.64
CA ASN A 40 -0.67 -7.12 -9.85
C ASN A 40 -0.36 -8.46 -10.53
N PRO A 41 0.86 -9.00 -10.38
CA PRO A 41 1.18 -10.33 -10.89
C PRO A 41 0.15 -11.38 -10.42
N ALA A 42 -0.21 -12.29 -11.31
CA ALA A 42 -1.25 -13.31 -11.12
C ALA A 42 -2.67 -12.73 -10.87
N ALA A 43 -2.93 -11.50 -11.35
CA ALA A 43 -4.24 -10.86 -11.28
C ALA A 43 -4.58 -10.15 -12.59
N GLY A 44 -5.88 -9.99 -12.89
CA GLY A 44 -6.37 -9.26 -14.06
C GLY A 44 -5.79 -9.78 -15.38
N GLU A 45 -5.28 -8.88 -16.20
CA GLU A 45 -4.63 -9.23 -17.48
C GLU A 45 -3.27 -9.92 -17.29
N ALA A 46 -2.65 -9.81 -16.10
CA ALA A 46 -1.44 -10.51 -15.72
C ALA A 46 -1.69 -11.92 -15.14
N ALA A 47 -2.93 -12.39 -15.17
CA ALA A 47 -3.33 -13.74 -14.75
C ALA A 47 -3.44 -14.68 -15.96
N ASP A 48 -2.34 -14.90 -16.66
CA ASP A 48 -2.25 -15.74 -17.86
C ASP A 48 -2.30 -17.25 -17.59
N LEU A 49 -2.30 -17.65 -16.33
CA LEU A 49 -2.34 -19.03 -15.90
C LEU A 49 -3.77 -19.49 -15.59
N GLU A 50 -4.66 -19.53 -16.59
CA GLU A 50 -6.08 -19.92 -16.43
C GLU A 50 -6.28 -21.20 -15.63
N ARG A 51 -5.40 -22.19 -15.78
CA ARG A 51 -5.45 -23.44 -15.02
C ARG A 51 -5.21 -23.29 -13.52
N TYR A 52 -4.63 -22.18 -13.09
CA TYR A 52 -4.33 -21.88 -11.68
C TYR A 52 -5.25 -20.84 -11.08
N VAL A 53 -6.01 -20.12 -11.91
CA VAL A 53 -6.95 -19.09 -11.49
C VAL A 53 -8.37 -19.59 -11.76
N ARG A 54 -9.10 -19.97 -10.71
CA ARG A 54 -10.52 -20.31 -10.80
C ARG A 54 -11.37 -19.12 -10.35
N GLY A 55 -12.11 -18.54 -11.28
CA GLY A 55 -13.02 -17.43 -11.00
C GLY A 55 -12.29 -16.13 -10.66
N ARG A 56 -12.89 -15.30 -9.78
CA ARG A 56 -12.34 -14.00 -9.33
C ARG A 56 -11.26 -14.12 -8.24
N ASN A 57 -10.91 -15.33 -7.85
CA ASN A 57 -9.95 -15.56 -6.78
C ASN A 57 -8.53 -15.57 -7.36
N TYR A 58 -7.75 -14.58 -7.01
CA TYR A 58 -6.34 -14.49 -7.33
C TYR A 58 -5.55 -15.48 -6.49
N ASN A 59 -4.71 -16.30 -7.11
CA ASN A 59 -3.86 -17.21 -6.36
C ASN A 59 -2.46 -16.65 -6.16
N TYR A 60 -2.38 -15.54 -5.43
CA TYR A 60 -1.12 -14.89 -5.09
C TYR A 60 -0.16 -15.83 -4.36
N ASP A 61 -0.66 -16.72 -3.51
CA ASP A 61 0.18 -17.63 -2.73
C ASP A 61 0.81 -18.70 -3.60
N LEU A 62 0.09 -19.25 -4.58
CA LEU A 62 0.65 -20.18 -5.54
C LEU A 62 1.75 -19.53 -6.36
N PHE A 63 1.48 -18.35 -6.92
CA PHE A 63 2.48 -17.61 -7.70
C PHE A 63 3.69 -17.22 -6.86
N SER A 64 3.48 -16.81 -5.61
CA SER A 64 4.56 -16.50 -4.69
C SER A 64 5.45 -17.69 -4.38
N ARG A 65 4.87 -18.91 -4.30
CA ARG A 65 5.66 -20.16 -4.14
C ARG A 65 6.56 -20.41 -5.33
N PHE A 66 6.06 -20.23 -6.56
CA PHE A 66 6.90 -20.36 -7.76
C PHE A 66 8.02 -19.33 -7.77
N LEU A 67 7.74 -18.09 -7.38
CA LEU A 67 8.77 -17.04 -7.29
C LEU A 67 9.85 -17.41 -6.26
N LEU A 68 9.47 -17.95 -5.10
CA LEU A 68 10.43 -18.36 -4.07
C LEU A 68 11.34 -19.48 -4.56
N GLU A 69 10.83 -20.47 -5.30
CA GLU A 69 11.63 -21.52 -5.91
C GLU A 69 12.65 -20.96 -6.92
N MET A 70 12.35 -19.83 -7.54
CA MET A 70 13.27 -19.11 -8.45
C MET A 70 14.16 -18.09 -7.73
N GLY A 71 14.11 -18.02 -6.39
CA GLY A 71 14.90 -17.07 -5.61
C GLY A 71 14.33 -15.65 -5.54
N TRP A 72 13.04 -15.46 -5.88
CA TRP A 72 12.35 -14.19 -5.85
C TRP A 72 11.31 -14.14 -4.71
N SER A 73 11.00 -12.93 -4.24
CA SER A 73 9.78 -12.70 -3.47
C SER A 73 8.71 -12.06 -4.34
N TYR A 74 7.43 -12.23 -3.99
CA TYR A 74 6.34 -11.57 -4.71
C TYR A 74 6.48 -10.04 -4.70
N LEU A 75 6.78 -9.44 -3.55
CA LEU A 75 7.00 -7.99 -3.44
C LEU A 75 8.20 -7.52 -4.28
N GLY A 76 9.31 -8.27 -4.27
CA GLY A 76 10.48 -7.95 -5.08
C GLY A 76 10.19 -8.03 -6.58
N TYR A 77 9.50 -9.08 -7.01
CA TYR A 77 9.09 -9.24 -8.41
C TYR A 77 8.12 -8.13 -8.85
N THR A 78 7.16 -7.78 -7.99
CA THR A 78 6.21 -6.70 -8.25
C THR A 78 6.93 -5.36 -8.38
N ALA A 79 7.84 -5.03 -7.46
CA ALA A 79 8.64 -3.80 -7.53
C ALA A 79 9.51 -3.77 -8.81
N TYR A 80 10.06 -4.90 -9.24
CA TYR A 80 10.80 -4.99 -10.51
C TYR A 80 9.92 -4.67 -11.72
N LEU A 81 8.71 -5.23 -11.79
CA LEU A 81 7.76 -4.89 -12.87
C LEU A 81 7.38 -3.41 -12.84
N ASP A 82 7.18 -2.84 -11.65
CA ASP A 82 6.89 -1.41 -11.50
C ASP A 82 8.04 -0.54 -11.98
N MET A 83 9.29 -0.95 -11.76
CA MET A 83 10.45 -0.27 -12.33
C MET A 83 10.40 -0.26 -13.87
N GLN A 84 9.99 -1.36 -14.51
CA GLN A 84 9.85 -1.41 -15.97
C GLN A 84 8.75 -0.46 -16.46
N VAL A 85 7.61 -0.40 -15.76
CA VAL A 85 6.53 0.55 -16.06
C VAL A 85 7.01 1.99 -15.88
N LEU A 86 7.76 2.25 -14.82
CA LEU A 86 8.31 3.57 -14.54
C LEU A 86 9.30 4.04 -15.63
N GLU A 87 10.17 3.15 -16.09
CA GLU A 87 11.08 3.44 -17.22
C GLU A 87 10.32 3.67 -18.53
N TRP A 88 9.28 2.87 -18.77
CA TRP A 88 8.38 3.10 -19.91
C TRP A 88 7.72 4.49 -19.82
N MET A 89 7.19 4.87 -18.65
CA MET A 89 6.61 6.20 -18.43
C MET A 89 7.63 7.30 -18.72
N LYS A 90 8.83 7.19 -18.16
CA LYS A 90 9.93 8.17 -18.36
C LYS A 90 10.35 8.29 -19.83
N SER A 91 10.12 7.27 -20.65
CA SER A 91 10.41 7.31 -22.09
C SER A 91 9.37 8.09 -22.91
N ARG A 92 8.21 8.43 -22.33
CA ARG A 92 7.15 9.15 -23.05
C ARG A 92 7.40 10.65 -23.06
N PRO A 93 7.34 11.34 -24.22
CA PRO A 93 7.68 12.77 -24.33
C PRO A 93 6.65 13.68 -23.62
N TYR A 94 5.42 13.19 -23.42
CA TYR A 94 4.35 13.93 -22.77
C TYR A 94 4.29 13.71 -21.25
N ILE A 95 5.21 12.91 -20.68
CA ILE A 95 5.28 12.64 -19.24
C ILE A 95 6.33 13.52 -18.57
N ARG A 96 5.93 14.25 -17.55
CA ARG A 96 6.84 15.02 -16.69
C ARG A 96 7.57 14.07 -15.76
N LYS A 97 8.82 13.76 -16.11
CA LYS A 97 9.67 12.79 -15.39
C LYS A 97 9.98 13.20 -13.95
N ASP A 98 9.99 14.50 -13.69
CA ASP A 98 10.23 15.13 -12.39
C ASP A 98 8.98 15.19 -11.50
N ARG A 99 7.83 14.72 -11.98
CA ARG A 99 6.51 14.80 -11.31
C ARG A 99 5.77 13.48 -11.32
N ILE A 100 6.48 12.37 -11.30
CA ILE A 100 5.86 11.04 -11.21
C ILE A 100 5.50 10.75 -9.75
N VAL A 101 4.24 10.42 -9.53
CA VAL A 101 3.70 10.03 -8.22
C VAL A 101 3.29 8.57 -8.27
N VAL A 102 3.59 7.81 -7.24
CA VAL A 102 3.08 6.44 -7.09
C VAL A 102 1.97 6.40 -6.04
N SER A 103 0.90 5.68 -6.36
CA SER A 103 -0.27 5.57 -5.48
C SER A 103 -0.69 4.11 -5.33
N GLY A 104 -0.68 3.64 -4.09
CA GLY A 104 -1.14 2.31 -3.73
C GLY A 104 -2.43 2.33 -2.94
N PHE A 105 -3.25 1.29 -3.14
CA PHE A 105 -4.40 1.00 -2.31
C PHE A 105 -4.30 -0.43 -1.79
N SER A 106 -4.46 -0.60 -0.47
CA SER A 106 -4.42 -1.92 0.17
C SER A 106 -3.14 -2.68 -0.20
N LEU A 107 -3.25 -3.87 -0.77
CA LEU A 107 -2.12 -4.70 -1.21
C LEU A 107 -1.13 -3.96 -2.14
N GLY A 108 -1.62 -3.05 -2.97
CA GLY A 108 -0.79 -2.30 -3.92
C GLY A 108 0.13 -1.28 -3.25
N THR A 109 -0.08 -0.97 -1.98
CA THR A 109 0.68 0.05 -1.27
C THR A 109 2.11 -0.40 -0.96
N GLU A 110 2.28 -1.61 -0.44
CA GLU A 110 3.58 -2.12 0.01
C GLU A 110 4.64 -2.17 -1.11
N PRO A 111 4.37 -2.75 -2.30
CA PRO A 111 5.37 -2.78 -3.38
C PRO A 111 5.76 -1.39 -3.87
N LEU A 112 4.83 -0.42 -3.87
CA LEU A 112 5.14 0.94 -4.30
C LEU A 112 6.00 1.71 -3.30
N MET A 113 5.89 1.43 -2.01
CA MET A 113 6.81 1.99 -1.02
C MET A 113 8.21 1.39 -1.17
N VAL A 114 8.31 0.09 -1.44
CA VAL A 114 9.59 -0.57 -1.76
C VAL A 114 10.19 0.03 -3.04
N LEU A 115 9.39 0.21 -4.09
CA LEU A 115 9.81 0.91 -5.31
C LEU A 115 10.34 2.31 -5.00
N GLY A 116 9.68 3.04 -4.10
CA GLY A 116 10.09 4.36 -3.67
C GLY A 116 11.49 4.40 -3.06
N VAL A 117 11.88 3.36 -2.33
CA VAL A 117 13.25 3.22 -1.80
C VAL A 117 14.25 2.92 -2.92
N LEU A 118 13.85 2.11 -3.91
CA LEU A 118 14.71 1.67 -5.00
C LEU A 118 14.92 2.74 -6.08
N ASP A 119 13.91 3.60 -6.30
CA ASP A 119 13.97 4.66 -7.33
C ASP A 119 13.82 6.06 -6.71
N PRO A 120 14.93 6.82 -6.60
CA PRO A 120 14.91 8.17 -6.04
C PRO A 120 14.24 9.22 -6.96
N SER A 121 13.95 8.89 -8.20
CA SER A 121 13.31 9.81 -9.15
C SER A 121 11.81 9.97 -8.94
N ILE A 122 11.19 9.11 -8.15
CA ILE A 122 9.78 9.22 -7.80
C ILE A 122 9.59 10.45 -6.91
N TYR A 123 8.69 11.32 -7.34
CA TYR A 123 8.47 12.61 -6.69
C TYR A 123 7.70 12.50 -5.38
N ALA A 124 6.59 11.74 -5.35
CA ALA A 124 5.71 11.68 -4.18
C ALA A 124 4.95 10.33 -4.09
N PHE A 125 4.37 10.07 -2.93
CA PHE A 125 3.78 8.77 -2.60
C PHE A 125 2.40 8.91 -1.96
N VAL A 126 1.47 8.06 -2.38
CA VAL A 126 0.16 7.90 -1.74
C VAL A 126 0.09 6.52 -1.10
N TYR A 127 0.05 6.49 0.22
CA TYR A 127 -0.09 5.29 1.04
C TYR A 127 -1.56 5.19 1.50
N ASN A 128 -2.41 4.58 0.68
CA ASN A 128 -3.81 4.38 1.04
C ASN A 128 -4.03 2.95 1.58
N ASP A 129 -3.53 2.74 2.77
CA ASP A 129 -3.73 1.57 3.61
C ASP A 129 -3.45 1.97 5.08
N PHE A 130 -3.77 1.10 6.03
CA PHE A 130 -3.37 1.34 7.41
C PHE A 130 -1.90 0.99 7.64
N LEU A 131 -1.21 1.86 8.35
CA LEU A 131 0.19 1.62 8.69
C LEU A 131 0.29 0.61 9.83
N CYS A 132 1.09 -0.44 9.64
CA CYS A 132 1.37 -1.41 10.69
C CYS A 132 2.78 -2.00 10.56
N GLN A 133 3.24 -2.58 11.65
CA GLN A 133 4.40 -3.46 11.63
C GLN A 133 3.96 -4.85 11.19
N THR A 134 4.33 -5.25 9.97
CA THR A 134 3.88 -6.53 9.39
C THR A 134 4.40 -7.73 10.18
N GLN A 135 5.60 -7.62 10.76
CA GLN A 135 6.12 -8.65 11.66
C GLN A 135 5.25 -8.80 12.90
N GLU A 136 4.92 -7.69 13.57
CA GLU A 136 4.08 -7.73 14.76
C GLU A 136 2.68 -8.29 14.43
N ARG A 137 2.08 -7.82 13.32
CA ARG A 137 0.80 -8.34 12.84
C ARG A 137 0.82 -9.87 12.69
N ALA A 138 1.88 -10.41 12.09
CA ALA A 138 2.04 -11.85 11.91
C ALA A 138 2.18 -12.62 13.22
N LEU A 139 2.85 -12.04 14.21
CA LEU A 139 3.08 -12.69 15.49
C LEU A 139 1.88 -12.63 16.44
N VAL A 140 1.03 -11.61 16.34
CA VAL A 140 -0.07 -11.39 17.28
C VAL A 140 -1.42 -11.95 16.80
N MET A 141 -1.68 -11.98 15.48
CA MET A 141 -2.92 -12.50 14.91
C MET A 141 -2.89 -14.05 14.83
N THR A 142 -2.81 -14.69 15.97
CA THR A 142 -2.65 -16.16 16.08
C THR A 142 -3.84 -16.86 16.71
N ALA A 143 -4.96 -16.17 16.92
CA ALA A 143 -6.18 -16.81 17.40
C ALA A 143 -6.64 -17.90 16.40
N PRO A 144 -7.02 -19.08 16.87
CA PRO A 144 -7.59 -20.09 16.00
C PRO A 144 -8.95 -19.59 15.45
N ASP A 145 -9.28 -20.04 14.25
CA ASP A 145 -10.62 -19.87 13.69
C ASP A 145 -11.65 -20.73 14.44
N LYS A 146 -12.91 -20.68 14.00
CA LYS A 146 -14.02 -21.47 14.59
C LYS A 146 -13.81 -22.99 14.53
N ASN A 147 -12.88 -23.47 13.69
CA ASN A 147 -12.54 -24.89 13.54
C ASN A 147 -11.26 -25.25 14.31
N GLY A 148 -10.71 -24.33 15.09
CA GLY A 148 -9.46 -24.51 15.81
C GLY A 148 -8.20 -24.40 14.94
N THR A 149 -8.33 -24.02 13.67
CA THR A 149 -7.20 -23.84 12.75
C THR A 149 -6.56 -22.48 12.97
N ARG A 150 -5.26 -22.45 13.19
CA ARG A 150 -4.49 -21.21 13.23
C ARG A 150 -4.09 -20.84 11.80
N ILE A 151 -4.61 -19.71 11.32
CA ILE A 151 -4.29 -19.19 10.02
C ILE A 151 -3.14 -18.18 10.18
N PHE A 152 -2.06 -18.36 9.43
CA PHE A 152 -1.03 -17.34 9.35
C PHE A 152 -1.60 -16.12 8.62
N PRO A 153 -1.71 -14.95 9.28
CA PRO A 153 -2.52 -13.83 8.77
C PRO A 153 -1.89 -13.11 7.59
N ASN A 154 -0.58 -13.23 7.44
CA ASN A 154 0.12 -12.67 6.28
C ASN A 154 0.24 -13.74 5.21
N SER A 155 -0.37 -13.48 4.06
CA SER A 155 -0.11 -14.26 2.86
C SER A 155 1.39 -14.26 2.54
N ILE A 156 1.89 -15.35 1.96
CA ILE A 156 3.28 -15.49 1.54
C ILE A 156 3.73 -14.36 0.60
N ARG A 157 2.82 -13.70 -0.09
CA ARG A 157 3.06 -12.53 -0.95
C ARG A 157 3.64 -11.32 -0.22
N HIS A 158 3.40 -11.19 1.08
CA HIS A 158 3.94 -10.11 1.92
C HIS A 158 5.35 -10.40 2.43
N LEU A 159 5.89 -11.58 2.13
CA LEU A 159 7.17 -12.00 2.67
C LEU A 159 8.30 -11.57 1.74
N ILE A 160 9.26 -10.87 2.31
CA ILE A 160 10.58 -10.63 1.71
C ILE A 160 11.59 -11.37 2.58
N PRO A 161 12.37 -12.31 2.04
CA PRO A 161 13.34 -13.06 2.83
C PRO A 161 14.27 -12.14 3.62
N ASN A 162 14.44 -12.42 4.91
CA ASN A 162 15.29 -11.67 5.83
C ASN A 162 14.87 -10.21 6.12
N PHE A 163 13.74 -9.72 5.59
CA PHE A 163 13.31 -8.33 5.72
C PHE A 163 13.11 -7.92 7.19
N TRP A 164 12.34 -8.70 7.95
CA TRP A 164 12.00 -8.38 9.34
C TRP A 164 13.19 -8.39 10.31
N ARG A 165 14.35 -8.87 9.90
CA ARG A 165 15.58 -8.77 10.69
C ARG A 165 16.22 -7.38 10.64
N LYS A 166 15.80 -6.56 9.66
CA LYS A 166 16.41 -5.25 9.36
C LYS A 166 15.41 -4.11 9.40
N PHE A 167 14.20 -4.33 8.88
CA PHE A 167 13.21 -3.30 8.61
C PHE A 167 11.80 -3.77 8.94
N ASN A 168 10.90 -2.79 9.04
CA ASN A 168 9.46 -2.99 8.95
C ASN A 168 8.85 -1.90 8.05
N PHE A 169 7.55 -1.94 7.71
CA PHE A 169 6.97 -0.96 6.78
C PHE A 169 7.00 0.48 7.28
N PRO A 170 6.84 0.80 8.58
CA PRO A 170 7.08 2.16 9.06
C PRO A 170 8.47 2.69 8.75
N ASP A 171 9.51 1.83 8.78
CA ASP A 171 10.88 2.21 8.44
C ASP A 171 11.03 2.52 6.94
N ILE A 172 10.38 1.72 6.07
CA ILE A 172 10.37 1.94 4.63
C ILE A 172 9.73 3.28 4.30
N VAL A 173 8.54 3.57 4.87
CA VAL A 173 7.86 4.84 4.64
C VAL A 173 8.68 6.01 5.19
N ALA A 174 9.30 5.86 6.36
CA ALA A 174 10.18 6.86 6.94
C ALA A 174 11.39 7.18 6.06
N SER A 175 11.95 6.17 5.38
CA SER A 175 13.10 6.34 4.49
C SER A 175 12.79 7.09 3.18
N LEU A 176 11.51 7.33 2.88
CA LEU A 176 11.10 8.15 1.73
C LEU A 176 11.34 9.64 1.96
N ALA A 177 11.56 10.08 3.21
CA ALA A 177 11.87 11.48 3.50
C ALA A 177 13.11 11.97 2.71
N PRO A 178 13.12 13.21 2.20
CA PRO A 178 12.13 14.28 2.39
C PRO A 178 10.99 14.32 1.34
N ARG A 179 10.85 13.31 0.47
CA ARG A 179 9.85 13.32 -0.61
C ARG A 179 8.43 13.31 -0.05
N PRO A 180 7.48 14.03 -0.68
CA PRO A 180 6.12 14.13 -0.15
C PRO A 180 5.43 12.76 -0.03
N VAL A 181 4.79 12.50 1.10
CA VAL A 181 3.98 11.30 1.34
C VAL A 181 2.67 11.63 2.06
N ILE A 182 1.60 10.98 1.66
CA ILE A 182 0.33 11.01 2.37
C ILE A 182 -0.08 9.59 2.79
N LEU A 183 -0.44 9.41 4.07
CA LEU A 183 -1.01 8.19 4.62
C LEU A 183 -2.47 8.45 5.00
N THR A 184 -3.40 7.61 4.56
CA THR A 184 -4.82 7.96 4.58
C THR A 184 -5.69 7.09 5.49
N GLU A 185 -5.18 5.96 5.99
CA GLU A 185 -6.03 4.97 6.68
C GLU A 185 -5.54 4.57 8.09
N GLY A 186 -4.83 5.45 8.76
CA GLY A 186 -4.55 5.29 10.19
C GLY A 186 -3.48 4.25 10.51
N GLY A 187 -3.49 3.82 11.75
CA GLY A 187 -2.50 2.97 12.40
C GLY A 187 -2.28 3.41 13.86
N LEU A 188 -1.26 2.86 14.50
CA LEU A 188 -0.83 3.28 15.83
C LEU A 188 0.02 4.55 15.76
N ASP A 189 -0.21 5.47 16.69
CA ASP A 189 0.57 6.72 16.78
C ASP A 189 2.08 6.46 16.95
N ARG A 190 2.48 5.35 17.59
CA ARG A 190 3.89 4.97 17.73
C ARG A 190 4.56 4.74 16.36
N ASP A 191 3.84 4.12 15.41
CA ASP A 191 4.36 3.83 14.08
C ASP A 191 4.37 5.10 13.21
N PHE A 192 3.37 5.96 13.36
CA PHE A 192 3.35 7.30 12.76
C PHE A 192 4.48 8.18 13.27
N ASN A 193 4.85 8.06 14.54
CA ASN A 193 5.95 8.83 15.11
C ASN A 193 7.31 8.49 14.51
N ILE A 194 7.53 7.25 14.05
CA ILE A 194 8.75 6.87 13.32
C ILE A 194 8.88 7.72 12.05
N ILE A 195 7.79 7.80 11.28
CA ILE A 195 7.76 8.56 10.02
C ILE A 195 7.90 10.06 10.32
N ARG A 196 7.10 10.59 11.25
CA ARG A 196 7.15 12.02 11.61
C ARG A 196 8.56 12.46 11.98
N LYS A 197 9.23 11.68 12.83
CA LYS A 197 10.60 11.96 13.26
C LYS A 197 11.59 11.98 12.09
N ALA A 198 11.45 11.08 11.12
CA ALA A 198 12.31 11.07 9.93
C ALA A 198 12.14 12.36 9.10
N TYR A 199 10.90 12.82 8.93
CA TYR A 199 10.62 14.06 8.20
C TYR A 199 11.07 15.33 8.96
N GLU A 200 10.97 15.32 10.29
CA GLU A 200 11.54 16.38 11.13
C GLU A 200 13.08 16.44 11.02
N ILE A 201 13.76 15.30 11.10
CA ILE A 201 15.23 15.20 10.96
C ILE A 201 15.67 15.63 9.55
N SER A 202 14.90 15.30 8.53
CA SER A 202 15.20 15.71 7.15
C SER A 202 15.01 17.22 6.90
N GLY A 203 14.41 17.96 7.84
CA GLY A 203 14.09 19.38 7.69
C GLY A 203 12.81 19.68 6.89
N TYR A 204 12.01 18.65 6.55
CA TYR A 204 10.81 18.79 5.73
C TYR A 204 9.56 18.20 6.40
N PRO A 205 9.20 18.63 7.63
CA PRO A 205 8.07 18.06 8.36
C PRO A 205 6.72 18.28 7.66
N SER A 206 6.61 19.29 6.80
CA SER A 206 5.40 19.57 6.03
C SER A 206 5.19 18.65 4.82
N ASN A 207 6.18 17.82 4.47
CA ASN A 207 6.11 16.90 3.34
C ASN A 207 5.42 15.57 3.72
N VAL A 208 5.06 15.36 4.97
CA VAL A 208 4.28 14.19 5.40
C VAL A 208 2.93 14.60 5.95
N GLU A 209 1.88 14.01 5.41
CA GLU A 209 0.51 14.13 5.94
C GLU A 209 0.00 12.73 6.30
N MET A 210 -0.54 12.60 7.53
CA MET A 210 -0.98 11.31 8.06
C MET A 210 -2.37 11.45 8.68
N TYR A 211 -3.30 10.67 8.18
CA TYR A 211 -4.70 10.71 8.58
C TYR A 211 -5.10 9.41 9.27
N HIS A 212 -5.92 9.52 10.28
CA HIS A 212 -6.63 8.40 10.87
C HIS A 212 -8.02 8.27 10.24
N TYR A 213 -8.60 7.08 10.34
CA TYR A 213 -10.02 6.90 10.03
C TYR A 213 -10.88 7.90 10.82
N PRO A 214 -12.02 8.36 10.29
CA PRO A 214 -12.90 9.31 11.00
C PRO A 214 -13.27 8.86 12.42
N LYS A 215 -13.45 7.55 12.62
CA LYS A 215 -13.71 6.93 13.92
C LYS A 215 -12.60 7.20 14.95
N PHE A 216 -11.37 7.34 14.51
CA PHE A 216 -10.16 7.54 15.31
C PHE A 216 -9.50 8.90 15.08
N ALA A 217 -10.19 9.85 14.45
CA ALA A 217 -9.68 11.20 14.22
C ALA A 217 -9.38 11.94 15.53
N ASP A 218 -10.26 11.75 16.52
CA ASP A 218 -10.06 12.26 17.87
C ASP A 218 -8.96 11.48 18.60
N PRO A 219 -7.84 12.10 19.01
CA PRO A 219 -6.75 11.45 19.72
C PRO A 219 -7.16 10.74 21.02
N GLN A 220 -8.26 11.19 21.66
CA GLN A 220 -8.77 10.57 22.89
C GLN A 220 -9.43 9.21 22.64
N LYS A 221 -9.92 8.98 21.42
CA LYS A 221 -10.54 7.71 21.02
C LYS A 221 -9.54 6.67 20.53
N ARG A 222 -8.29 7.08 20.28
CA ARG A 222 -7.25 6.18 19.79
C ARG A 222 -6.72 5.28 20.89
N LYS A 223 -6.48 4.03 20.50
CA LYS A 223 -5.74 3.10 21.35
C LYS A 223 -4.26 3.48 21.32
N LYS A 224 -3.68 3.62 22.50
CA LYS A 224 -2.26 3.88 22.72
C LYS A 224 -1.65 2.58 23.24
N ILE A 225 -1.09 1.79 22.34
CA ILE A 225 -0.56 0.46 22.64
C ILE A 225 0.87 0.41 22.16
N ASP A 226 1.81 0.17 23.08
CA ASP A 226 3.23 0.03 22.75
C ASP A 226 3.54 -1.38 22.23
N LYS A 227 2.93 -2.40 22.83
CA LYS A 227 3.08 -3.80 22.41
C LYS A 227 1.73 -4.48 22.37
N LEU A 228 1.43 -5.10 21.23
CA LEU A 228 0.20 -5.87 21.06
C LEU A 228 0.33 -7.25 21.73
N PRO A 229 -0.73 -7.75 22.39
CA PRO A 229 -0.75 -9.10 22.92
C PRO A 229 -0.85 -10.12 21.77
N GLU A 230 -0.37 -11.32 22.04
CA GLU A 230 -0.54 -12.47 21.14
C GLU A 230 -1.96 -13.06 21.23
N GLY A 231 -2.34 -13.91 20.28
CA GLY A 231 -3.61 -14.62 20.28
C GLY A 231 -4.80 -13.76 19.86
N LEU A 232 -4.58 -12.67 19.12
CA LEU A 232 -5.65 -11.85 18.60
C LEU A 232 -6.32 -12.49 17.39
N SER A 233 -7.63 -12.34 17.30
CA SER A 233 -8.38 -12.46 16.05
C SER A 233 -8.10 -11.25 15.15
N ARG A 234 -8.49 -11.34 13.86
CA ARG A 234 -8.36 -10.24 12.92
C ARG A 234 -9.11 -8.99 13.38
N ASP A 235 -10.34 -9.16 13.87
CA ASP A 235 -11.19 -8.04 14.28
C ASP A 235 -10.65 -7.37 15.55
N GLU A 236 -10.17 -8.17 16.51
CA GLU A 236 -9.49 -7.63 17.70
C GLU A 236 -8.23 -6.86 17.34
N TYR A 237 -7.42 -7.40 16.42
CA TYR A 237 -6.24 -6.71 15.93
C TYR A 237 -6.60 -5.35 15.35
N PHE A 238 -7.52 -5.29 14.38
CA PHE A 238 -7.93 -4.04 13.76
C PHE A 238 -8.43 -3.01 14.78
N ASN A 239 -9.27 -3.45 15.71
CA ASN A 239 -9.74 -2.55 16.77
C ASN A 239 -8.60 -2.00 17.64
N ARG A 240 -7.56 -2.81 17.91
CA ARG A 240 -6.41 -2.40 18.73
C ARG A 240 -5.45 -1.47 17.99
N VAL A 241 -5.33 -1.59 16.68
CA VAL A 241 -4.43 -0.75 15.87
C VAL A 241 -5.12 0.45 15.21
N ASN A 242 -6.29 0.83 15.70
CA ASN A 242 -7.05 2.00 15.22
C ASN A 242 -7.46 1.89 13.74
N VAL A 243 -7.81 0.71 13.28
CA VAL A 243 -8.30 0.45 11.93
C VAL A 243 -9.81 0.27 11.94
N ASP A 244 -10.48 0.93 11.00
CA ASP A 244 -11.90 0.77 10.71
C ASP A 244 -12.08 0.01 9.39
N ALA A 245 -12.03 -1.31 9.46
CA ALA A 245 -12.06 -2.16 8.28
C ALA A 245 -13.26 -1.93 7.33
N PRO A 246 -14.48 -1.60 7.81
CA PRO A 246 -15.58 -1.22 6.94
C PRO A 246 -15.35 0.09 6.15
N ASP A 247 -14.48 0.98 6.65
CA ASP A 247 -14.15 2.25 5.99
C ASP A 247 -12.89 2.15 5.11
N HIS A 248 -12.49 0.93 4.70
CA HIS A 248 -11.34 0.69 3.84
C HIS A 248 -11.70 0.92 2.37
N TYR A 249 -11.36 2.08 1.84
CA TYR A 249 -11.54 2.47 0.45
C TYR A 249 -10.51 3.52 0.02
N PHE A 250 -10.39 3.79 -1.28
CA PHE A 250 -9.49 4.84 -1.76
C PHE A 250 -10.01 6.24 -1.37
N LYS A 251 -9.24 6.96 -0.55
CA LYS A 251 -9.59 8.27 0.03
C LYS A 251 -9.32 9.43 -0.96
N SER A 252 -10.01 9.43 -2.09
CA SER A 252 -9.84 10.47 -3.11
C SER A 252 -10.05 11.88 -2.58
N GLU A 253 -10.92 12.05 -1.59
CA GLU A 253 -11.22 13.30 -0.91
C GLU A 253 -10.05 13.90 -0.12
N LEU A 254 -9.09 13.07 0.29
CA LEU A 254 -7.84 13.49 0.91
C LEU A 254 -6.72 13.61 -0.11
N VAL A 255 -6.62 12.63 -0.99
CA VAL A 255 -5.49 12.48 -1.91
C VAL A 255 -5.50 13.54 -3.02
N ILE A 256 -6.65 13.81 -3.63
CA ILE A 256 -6.71 14.77 -4.76
C ILE A 256 -6.33 16.20 -4.33
N PRO A 257 -6.88 16.75 -3.22
CA PRO A 257 -6.42 18.06 -2.72
C PRO A 257 -4.94 18.09 -2.37
N TRP A 258 -4.42 17.01 -1.74
CA TRP A 258 -3.01 16.90 -1.40
C TRP A 258 -2.12 16.91 -2.64
N LEU A 259 -2.46 16.17 -3.69
CA LEU A 259 -1.75 16.19 -4.96
C LEU A 259 -1.72 17.59 -5.59
N LYS A 260 -2.88 18.26 -5.62
CA LYS A 260 -2.97 19.63 -6.13
C LYS A 260 -2.05 20.60 -5.37
N LYS A 261 -1.89 20.39 -4.06
CA LYS A 261 -0.96 21.19 -3.23
C LYS A 261 0.50 20.95 -3.60
N HIS A 262 0.90 19.67 -3.79
CA HIS A 262 2.31 19.30 -4.01
C HIS A 262 2.75 19.34 -5.49
N LEU A 263 1.82 19.22 -6.43
CA LEU A 263 2.11 19.24 -7.87
C LEU A 263 1.82 20.59 -8.52
N LYS A 264 1.49 21.63 -7.74
CA LYS A 264 1.34 23.00 -8.29
C LYS A 264 2.62 23.44 -8.99
N GLU A 265 2.43 24.07 -10.13
CA GLU A 265 3.47 24.79 -10.87
C GLU A 265 3.92 26.05 -10.14
#